data_e9b0e2deeecfcb18ae3afbc469d4ce8c
#
_entry.id   e9b0e2deeecfcb18ae3afbc469d4ce8c
#
_cell.length_a   1.000
_cell.length_b   1.000
_cell.length_c   1.000
_cell.angle_alpha   90.00
_cell.angle_beta   90.00
_cell.angle_gamma   90.00
#
_symmetry.space_group_name_H-M   'P 1'
#
loop_
_entity.id
_entity.type
_entity.pdbx_description
1 polymer ?
#
loop_
_entity_poly.entity_id
_entity_poly.type
_entity_poly.pdbx_seq_one_letter_code
_entity_poly.pdbx_strand_id
1 'polypeptide(L)'
;FNGDTDRNVYFKKIIDELSADIYIAQELSNNSGVSNFLNNVLNHGGQDKFISAKFYDDHDIDQALFFNKNKFEIISTSKIIGDPRDVMVYRLKHIETDKLFYVFNLHLKASPGSSNQIRRETQVISLMDYTKQMNNDHFYIAAGDFNIYSTDEPAYRKFFEETSTGYGKFNDLITVEGKYN
;
A
#
# COMPACT_ATOMS: atom_id res chain seq x y z
N PHE A 1 6.63 -11.23 7.73
CA PHE A 1 7.58 -11.99 6.90
C PHE A 1 9.02 -11.54 7.22
N ASN A 2 9.79 -12.40 7.84
CA ASN A 2 11.14 -12.09 8.37
C ASN A 2 12.29 -12.61 7.49
N GLY A 3 12.00 -13.04 6.27
CA GLY A 3 12.97 -13.66 5.37
C GLY A 3 12.99 -15.20 5.39
N ASP A 4 12.05 -15.83 6.12
CA ASP A 4 11.84 -17.27 6.05
C ASP A 4 11.57 -17.72 4.61
N THR A 5 12.32 -18.72 4.14
CA THR A 5 12.29 -19.16 2.73
C THR A 5 11.24 -20.25 2.47
N ASP A 6 10.68 -20.88 3.47
CA ASP A 6 9.75 -22.01 3.32
C ASP A 6 8.47 -21.63 2.57
N ARG A 7 8.06 -20.37 2.67
CA ARG A 7 6.88 -19.81 1.99
C ARG A 7 7.15 -19.35 0.56
N ASN A 8 8.39 -19.20 0.15
CA ASN A 8 8.76 -18.64 -1.16
C ASN A 8 8.14 -19.43 -2.33
N VAL A 9 8.03 -20.75 -2.22
CA VAL A 9 7.44 -21.61 -3.27
C VAL A 9 5.98 -21.25 -3.55
N TYR A 10 5.23 -20.84 -2.53
CA TYR A 10 3.83 -20.44 -2.66
C TYR A 10 3.72 -19.03 -3.22
N PHE A 11 4.53 -18.11 -2.71
CA PHE A 11 4.57 -16.74 -3.23
C PHE A 11 4.95 -16.70 -4.72
N LYS A 12 5.94 -17.49 -5.17
CA LYS A 12 6.30 -17.60 -6.59
C LYS A 12 5.10 -17.95 -7.46
N LYS A 13 4.33 -18.96 -7.08
CA LYS A 13 3.13 -19.36 -7.82
C LYS A 13 2.12 -18.21 -7.94
N ILE A 14 1.91 -17.46 -6.85
CA ILE A 14 0.99 -16.31 -6.86
C ILE A 14 1.53 -15.21 -7.78
N ILE A 15 2.82 -14.89 -7.69
CA ILE A 15 3.46 -13.85 -8.50
C ILE A 15 3.43 -14.20 -9.99
N ASP A 16 3.73 -15.45 -10.33
CA ASP A 16 3.71 -15.93 -11.72
C ASP A 16 2.29 -15.86 -12.32
N GLU A 17 1.26 -16.20 -11.54
CA GLU A 17 -0.13 -16.12 -11.97
C GLU A 17 -0.61 -14.67 -12.12
N LEU A 18 -0.31 -13.81 -11.16
CA LEU A 18 -0.73 -12.41 -11.18
C LEU A 18 -0.05 -11.59 -12.27
N SER A 19 1.21 -11.89 -12.57
CA SER A 19 2.01 -11.18 -13.60
C SER A 19 1.93 -9.65 -13.51
N ALA A 20 1.81 -9.09 -12.31
CA ALA A 20 1.69 -7.66 -12.09
C ALA A 20 3.04 -6.94 -12.25
N ASP A 21 2.99 -5.63 -12.45
CA ASP A 21 4.20 -4.81 -12.57
C ASP A 21 4.50 -3.99 -11.30
N ILE A 22 3.55 -3.91 -10.38
CA ILE A 22 3.73 -3.30 -9.05
C ILE A 22 3.15 -4.25 -8.01
N TYR A 23 3.91 -4.52 -6.97
CA TYR A 23 3.49 -5.28 -5.80
C TYR A 23 3.66 -4.43 -4.55
N ILE A 24 2.64 -4.38 -3.75
CA ILE A 24 2.70 -3.85 -2.38
C ILE A 24 2.60 -5.00 -1.40
N ALA A 25 3.32 -4.91 -0.31
CA ALA A 25 3.31 -5.93 0.73
C ALA A 25 3.21 -5.27 2.11
N GLN A 26 2.54 -5.97 3.02
CA GLN A 26 2.44 -5.64 4.43
C GLN A 26 3.10 -6.74 5.26
N GLU A 27 3.30 -6.49 6.53
CA GLU A 27 3.87 -7.46 7.50
C GLU A 27 5.29 -7.92 7.17
N LEU A 28 6.10 -7.02 6.62
CA LEU A 28 7.54 -7.24 6.50
C LEU A 28 8.22 -6.82 7.80
N SER A 29 8.94 -7.74 8.43
CA SER A 29 9.51 -7.51 9.76
C SER A 29 10.87 -6.81 9.71
N ASN A 30 11.55 -6.79 8.57
CA ASN A 30 12.88 -6.22 8.42
C ASN A 30 13.38 -6.21 6.97
N ASN A 31 14.55 -5.61 6.76
CA ASN A 31 15.23 -5.56 5.46
C ASN A 31 15.56 -6.95 4.88
N SER A 32 15.77 -7.96 5.72
CA SER A 32 16.01 -9.34 5.23
C SER A 32 14.76 -9.91 4.58
N GLY A 33 13.57 -9.63 5.12
CA GLY A 33 12.28 -10.00 4.52
C GLY A 33 12.09 -9.34 3.14
N VAL A 34 12.37 -8.05 3.03
CA VAL A 34 12.34 -7.30 1.76
C VAL A 34 13.29 -7.92 0.74
N SER A 35 14.54 -8.15 1.13
CA SER A 35 15.57 -8.72 0.25
C SER A 35 15.23 -10.14 -0.20
N ASN A 36 14.71 -10.97 0.71
CA ASN A 36 14.28 -12.31 0.35
C ASN A 36 13.11 -12.29 -0.63
N PHE A 37 12.09 -11.48 -0.38
CA PHE A 37 10.94 -11.37 -1.28
C PHE A 37 11.35 -10.85 -2.66
N LEU A 38 12.21 -9.82 -2.71
CA LEU A 38 12.71 -9.27 -3.96
C LEU A 38 13.50 -10.29 -4.77
N ASN A 39 14.53 -10.90 -4.15
CA ASN A 39 15.50 -11.70 -4.88
C ASN A 39 15.01 -13.14 -5.14
N ASN A 40 14.33 -13.73 -4.18
CA ASN A 40 13.96 -15.13 -4.21
C ASN A 40 12.50 -15.37 -4.62
N VAL A 41 11.66 -14.33 -4.64
CA VAL A 41 10.26 -14.45 -5.08
C VAL A 41 10.04 -13.67 -6.38
N LEU A 42 10.23 -12.35 -6.37
CA LEU A 42 9.94 -11.51 -7.55
C LEU A 42 10.95 -11.69 -8.69
N ASN A 43 12.23 -11.77 -8.37
CA ASN A 43 13.32 -11.97 -9.34
C ASN A 43 13.81 -13.45 -9.36
N HIS A 44 12.93 -14.41 -9.06
CA HIS A 44 13.33 -15.81 -9.09
C HIS A 44 13.79 -16.25 -10.49
N GLY A 45 14.63 -17.29 -10.56
CA GLY A 45 15.16 -17.76 -11.83
C GLY A 45 16.22 -16.85 -12.47
N GLY A 46 16.82 -15.94 -11.70
CA GLY A 46 17.86 -15.02 -12.19
C GLY A 46 17.32 -13.80 -12.94
N GLN A 47 16.03 -13.53 -12.83
CA GLN A 47 15.43 -12.30 -13.36
C GLN A 47 15.93 -11.07 -12.60
N ASP A 48 16.01 -9.94 -13.28
CA ASP A 48 16.35 -8.63 -12.73
C ASP A 48 15.31 -7.61 -13.19
N LYS A 49 14.03 -7.96 -13.00
CA LYS A 49 12.88 -7.17 -13.46
C LYS A 49 12.41 -6.19 -12.41
N PHE A 50 12.41 -6.60 -11.14
CA PHE A 50 11.86 -5.84 -10.04
C PHE A 50 12.95 -5.23 -9.17
N ILE A 51 12.64 -4.06 -8.61
CA ILE A 51 13.39 -3.43 -7.52
C ILE A 51 12.42 -3.00 -6.42
N SER A 52 12.91 -2.82 -5.19
CA SER A 52 12.14 -2.27 -4.08
C SER A 52 12.30 -0.76 -4.02
N ALA A 53 11.23 -0.06 -3.68
CA ALA A 53 11.33 1.31 -3.18
C ALA A 53 12.05 1.32 -1.82
N LYS A 54 12.44 2.51 -1.34
CA LYS A 54 13.03 2.65 0.00
C LYS A 54 12.09 2.02 1.04
N PHE A 55 12.62 1.09 1.81
CA PHE A 55 11.95 0.48 2.95
C PHE A 55 12.30 1.26 4.22
N TYR A 56 11.32 1.48 5.08
CA TYR A 56 11.51 2.05 6.41
C TYR A 56 11.28 0.94 7.43
N ASP A 57 12.32 0.57 8.13
CA ASP A 57 12.34 -0.48 9.16
C ASP A 57 12.15 0.20 10.53
N ASP A 58 10.94 0.73 10.76
CA ASP A 58 10.63 1.57 11.91
C ASP A 58 9.77 0.87 12.97
N HIS A 59 9.07 -0.21 12.56
CA HIS A 59 8.10 -0.94 13.37
C HIS A 59 8.34 -2.45 13.27
N ASP A 60 7.65 -3.23 14.11
CA ASP A 60 7.75 -4.69 14.09
C ASP A 60 7.27 -5.32 12.77
N ILE A 61 6.33 -4.64 12.09
CA ILE A 61 5.76 -5.06 10.81
C ILE A 61 5.50 -3.83 9.93
N ASP A 62 6.25 -3.73 8.86
CA ASP A 62 6.27 -2.58 7.95
C ASP A 62 5.74 -2.92 6.55
N GLN A 63 5.64 -1.90 5.70
CA GLN A 63 5.13 -2.04 4.35
C GLN A 63 6.22 -1.79 3.33
N ALA A 64 6.18 -2.53 2.21
CA ALA A 64 7.08 -2.33 1.09
C ALA A 64 6.33 -2.18 -0.24
N LEU A 65 7.00 -1.59 -1.21
CA LEU A 65 6.58 -1.55 -2.60
C LEU A 65 7.72 -2.05 -3.48
N PHE A 66 7.36 -2.93 -4.41
CA PHE A 66 8.24 -3.46 -5.45
C PHE A 66 7.65 -3.13 -6.81
N PHE A 67 8.49 -2.79 -7.77
CA PHE A 67 8.03 -2.39 -9.09
C PHE A 67 8.97 -2.84 -10.20
N ASN A 68 8.40 -3.06 -11.39
CA ASN A 68 9.13 -3.36 -12.60
C ASN A 68 9.90 -2.11 -13.06
N LYS A 69 11.24 -2.14 -12.89
CA LYS A 69 12.13 -1.02 -13.21
C LYS A 69 12.18 -0.65 -14.70
N ASN A 70 11.70 -1.55 -15.58
CA ASN A 70 11.62 -1.26 -17.01
C ASN A 70 10.37 -0.45 -17.38
N LYS A 71 9.37 -0.38 -16.49
CA LYS A 71 8.11 0.33 -16.70
C LYS A 71 7.93 1.54 -15.80
N PHE A 72 8.55 1.52 -14.63
CA PHE A 72 8.35 2.56 -13.62
C PHE A 72 9.68 3.06 -13.05
N GLU A 73 9.66 4.32 -12.65
CA GLU A 73 10.72 4.99 -11.90
C GLU A 73 10.14 5.49 -10.58
N ILE A 74 10.85 5.29 -9.48
CA ILE A 74 10.48 5.87 -8.18
C ILE A 74 10.99 7.30 -8.08
N ILE A 75 10.08 8.25 -7.90
CA ILE A 75 10.41 9.68 -7.78
C ILE A 75 10.66 10.04 -6.32
N SER A 76 9.83 9.54 -5.41
CA SER A 76 10.02 9.73 -3.97
C SER A 76 9.31 8.65 -3.16
N THR A 77 9.82 8.42 -1.95
CA THR A 77 9.19 7.62 -0.92
C THR A 77 9.12 8.45 0.34
N SER A 78 7.93 8.55 0.93
CA SER A 78 7.68 9.25 2.18
C SER A 78 6.62 8.50 2.98
N LYS A 79 6.23 9.04 4.13
CA LYS A 79 5.22 8.44 4.99
C LYS A 79 4.33 9.50 5.60
N ILE A 80 3.08 9.14 5.82
CA ILE A 80 2.10 9.88 6.62
C ILE A 80 2.09 9.22 7.98
N ILE A 81 2.45 9.96 9.01
CA ILE A 81 2.53 9.43 10.38
C ILE A 81 1.16 8.95 10.84
N GLY A 82 1.12 7.75 11.37
CA GLY A 82 -0.07 7.08 11.87
C GLY A 82 0.19 6.25 13.13
N ASP A 83 -0.88 5.85 13.80
CA ASP A 83 -0.86 4.98 14.98
C ASP A 83 -1.79 3.78 14.77
N PRO A 84 -1.30 2.54 14.81
CA PRO A 84 0.05 2.06 15.20
C PRO A 84 1.08 2.07 14.07
N ARG A 85 0.68 2.31 12.83
CA ARG A 85 1.57 2.24 11.64
C ARG A 85 1.35 3.42 10.73
N ASP A 86 2.42 3.85 10.09
CA ASP A 86 2.39 4.91 9.10
C ASP A 86 1.71 4.44 7.80
N VAL A 87 1.19 5.37 7.00
CA VAL A 87 0.80 5.10 5.61
C VAL A 87 1.99 5.41 4.72
N MET A 88 2.46 4.42 3.97
CA MET A 88 3.57 4.62 3.05
C MET A 88 3.10 5.32 1.77
N VAL A 89 3.85 6.30 1.33
CA VAL A 89 3.55 7.12 0.15
C VAL A 89 4.66 6.94 -0.87
N TYR A 90 4.33 6.37 -2.01
CA TYR A 90 5.24 6.18 -3.12
C TYR A 90 4.79 7.02 -4.30
N ARG A 91 5.65 7.90 -4.79
CA ARG A 91 5.42 8.65 -6.04
C ARG A 91 6.20 7.98 -7.14
N LEU A 92 5.50 7.47 -8.14
CA LEU A 92 6.08 6.78 -9.29
C LEU A 92 5.82 7.55 -10.57
N LYS A 93 6.68 7.29 -11.56
CA LYS A 93 6.50 7.71 -12.94
C LYS A 93 6.39 6.47 -13.84
N HIS A 94 5.38 6.41 -14.69
CA HIS A 94 5.31 5.43 -15.76
C HIS A 94 6.21 5.87 -16.91
N ILE A 95 7.26 5.10 -17.22
CA ILE A 95 8.34 5.50 -18.13
C ILE A 95 7.83 5.82 -19.54
N GLU A 96 6.95 4.96 -20.09
CA GLU A 96 6.46 5.10 -21.46
C GLU A 96 5.59 6.35 -21.67
N THR A 97 4.81 6.74 -20.66
CA THR A 97 3.84 7.86 -20.78
C THR A 97 4.24 9.12 -20.04
N ASP A 98 5.35 9.10 -19.29
CA ASP A 98 5.81 10.16 -18.37
C ASP A 98 4.77 10.56 -17.29
N LYS A 99 3.70 9.77 -17.14
CA LYS A 99 2.66 10.08 -16.14
C LYS A 99 3.13 9.77 -14.73
N LEU A 100 2.89 10.71 -13.84
CA LEU A 100 3.14 10.60 -12.41
C LEU A 100 1.88 10.11 -11.70
N PHE A 101 2.06 9.25 -10.71
CA PHE A 101 0.98 8.79 -9.84
C PHE A 101 1.50 8.43 -8.44
N TYR A 102 0.59 8.33 -7.50
CA TYR A 102 0.91 7.95 -6.13
C TYR A 102 0.30 6.60 -5.78
N VAL A 103 1.04 5.82 -5.01
CA VAL A 103 0.55 4.61 -4.35
C VAL A 103 0.65 4.83 -2.84
N PHE A 104 -0.49 4.79 -2.18
CA PHE A 104 -0.60 4.75 -0.73
C PHE A 104 -0.72 3.29 -0.30
N ASN A 105 0.28 2.79 0.40
CA ASN A 105 0.26 1.44 0.95
C ASN A 105 -0.16 1.53 2.42
N LEU A 106 -1.29 0.91 2.74
CA LEU A 106 -1.91 0.98 4.05
C LEU A 106 -1.78 -0.36 4.78
N HIS A 107 -1.56 -0.28 6.08
CA HIS A 107 -1.79 -1.37 7.00
C HIS A 107 -2.45 -0.79 8.25
N LEU A 108 -3.79 -0.65 8.20
CA LEU A 108 -4.54 0.00 9.24
C LEU A 108 -4.58 -0.84 10.52
N LYS A 109 -5.05 -0.26 11.62
CA LYS A 109 -5.16 -0.93 12.91
C LYS A 109 -6.02 -2.18 12.82
N ALA A 110 -5.44 -3.33 13.11
CA ALA A 110 -6.11 -4.61 13.17
C ALA A 110 -7.08 -4.72 14.38
N SER A 111 -7.88 -5.76 14.37
CA SER A 111 -8.84 -6.18 15.39
C SER A 111 -10.16 -5.39 15.43
N PRO A 112 -11.27 -6.06 15.71
CA PRO A 112 -12.58 -5.42 15.85
C PRO A 112 -12.65 -4.57 17.12
N GLY A 113 -13.78 -3.88 17.31
CA GLY A 113 -14.09 -3.08 18.49
C GLY A 113 -13.91 -1.57 18.26
N SER A 114 -14.72 -0.77 18.99
CA SER A 114 -14.87 0.66 18.77
C SER A 114 -13.55 1.44 18.90
N SER A 115 -12.69 1.10 19.85
CA SER A 115 -11.41 1.79 20.00
C SER A 115 -10.48 1.56 18.81
N ASN A 116 -10.50 0.36 18.20
CA ASN A 116 -9.72 0.06 17.01
C ASN A 116 -10.33 0.72 15.76
N GLN A 117 -11.65 0.83 15.68
CA GLN A 117 -12.33 1.59 14.61
C GLN A 117 -11.94 3.07 14.63
N ILE A 118 -11.90 3.69 15.82
CA ILE A 118 -11.44 5.09 15.97
C ILE A 118 -9.98 5.26 15.51
N ARG A 119 -9.10 4.30 15.84
CA ARG A 119 -7.70 4.34 15.39
C ARG A 119 -7.59 4.22 13.87
N ARG A 120 -8.35 3.32 13.25
CA ARG A 120 -8.44 3.23 11.78
C ARG A 120 -8.95 4.54 11.16
N GLU A 121 -10.01 5.09 11.72
CA GLU A 121 -10.55 6.38 11.25
C GLU A 121 -9.50 7.50 11.32
N THR A 122 -8.76 7.59 12.42
CA THR A 122 -7.68 8.58 12.58
C THR A 122 -6.58 8.41 11.53
N GLN A 123 -6.17 7.17 11.23
CA GLN A 123 -5.20 6.90 10.16
C GLN A 123 -5.73 7.34 8.80
N VAL A 124 -7.01 7.07 8.50
CA VAL A 124 -7.65 7.50 7.24
C VAL A 124 -7.81 9.02 7.18
N ILE A 125 -8.14 9.68 8.28
CA ILE A 125 -8.19 11.15 8.35
C ILE A 125 -6.83 11.75 7.95
N SER A 126 -5.73 11.22 8.48
CA SER A 126 -4.38 11.67 8.12
C SER A 126 -4.09 11.51 6.62
N LEU A 127 -4.50 10.39 6.03
CA LEU A 127 -4.39 10.18 4.58
C LEU A 127 -5.25 11.18 3.80
N MET A 128 -6.50 11.39 4.20
CA MET A 128 -7.41 12.34 3.54
C MET A 128 -6.92 13.77 3.64
N ASP A 129 -6.33 14.17 4.77
CA ASP A 129 -5.72 15.50 4.92
C ASP A 129 -4.48 15.67 4.02
N TYR A 130 -3.74 14.61 3.77
CA TYR A 130 -2.66 14.62 2.79
C TYR A 130 -3.23 14.76 1.36
N THR A 131 -4.22 13.96 0.98
CA THR A 131 -4.77 13.98 -0.39
C THR A 131 -5.54 15.25 -0.71
N LYS A 132 -6.14 15.93 0.25
CA LYS A 132 -6.76 17.27 0.06
C LYS A 132 -5.80 18.35 -0.45
N GLN A 133 -4.50 18.16 -0.23
CA GLN A 133 -3.46 19.07 -0.71
C GLN A 133 -3.03 18.73 -2.16
N MET A 134 -3.50 17.60 -2.69
CA MET A 134 -3.26 17.22 -4.07
C MET A 134 -4.22 17.95 -5.00
N ASN A 135 -3.75 18.28 -6.20
CA ASN A 135 -4.57 18.89 -7.26
C ASN A 135 -5.10 17.83 -8.22
N ASN A 136 -5.92 18.27 -9.18
CA ASN A 136 -6.57 17.39 -10.17
C ASN A 136 -5.64 16.61 -11.07
N ASP A 137 -4.40 17.02 -11.19
CA ASP A 137 -3.44 16.39 -12.08
C ASP A 137 -2.75 15.19 -11.43
N HIS A 138 -3.09 14.91 -10.17
CA HIS A 138 -2.52 13.79 -9.43
C HIS A 138 -3.43 12.56 -9.51
N PHE A 139 -2.89 11.48 -10.10
CA PHE A 139 -3.47 10.15 -10.01
C PHE A 139 -2.95 9.46 -8.76
N TYR A 140 -3.83 8.76 -8.02
CA TYR A 140 -3.42 8.03 -6.83
C TYR A 140 -4.29 6.79 -6.58
N ILE A 141 -3.68 5.80 -5.98
CA ILE A 141 -4.28 4.53 -5.58
C ILE A 141 -3.98 4.30 -4.10
N ALA A 142 -4.99 3.96 -3.32
CA ALA A 142 -4.83 3.44 -1.96
C ALA A 142 -5.08 1.93 -1.99
N ALA A 143 -4.12 1.16 -1.49
CA ALA A 143 -4.23 -0.28 -1.44
C ALA A 143 -3.46 -0.83 -0.22
N GLY A 144 -3.73 -2.07 0.18
CA GLY A 144 -3.10 -2.70 1.32
C GLY A 144 -4.07 -3.46 2.21
N ASP A 145 -3.69 -3.66 3.45
CA ASP A 145 -4.56 -4.25 4.46
C ASP A 145 -5.29 -3.13 5.22
N PHE A 146 -6.52 -2.89 4.85
CA PHE A 146 -7.34 -1.87 5.49
C PHE A 146 -7.86 -2.28 6.87
N ASN A 147 -7.92 -3.57 7.18
CA ASN A 147 -8.48 -4.08 8.43
C ASN A 147 -9.89 -3.53 8.77
N ILE A 148 -10.65 -3.13 7.76
CA ILE A 148 -12.02 -2.64 7.88
C ILE A 148 -12.96 -3.83 7.80
N TYR A 149 -13.84 -3.98 8.77
CA TYR A 149 -14.73 -5.13 8.92
C TYR A 149 -16.14 -4.90 8.37
N SER A 150 -16.49 -3.66 8.07
CA SER A 150 -17.82 -3.30 7.56
C SER A 150 -17.78 -1.94 6.85
N THR A 151 -18.60 -1.77 5.82
CA THR A 151 -18.87 -0.47 5.18
C THR A 151 -19.50 0.56 6.13
N ASP A 152 -20.00 0.11 7.30
CA ASP A 152 -20.52 1.00 8.33
C ASP A 152 -19.43 1.63 9.19
N GLU A 153 -18.20 1.16 9.13
CA GLU A 153 -17.11 1.76 9.89
C GLU A 153 -16.83 3.21 9.44
N PRO A 154 -16.61 4.12 10.40
CA PRO A 154 -16.25 5.50 10.07
C PRO A 154 -15.04 5.62 9.14
N ALA A 155 -14.02 4.78 9.35
CA ALA A 155 -12.85 4.72 8.48
C ALA A 155 -13.19 4.46 7.00
N TYR A 156 -14.11 3.51 6.73
CA TYR A 156 -14.54 3.22 5.36
C TYR A 156 -15.22 4.44 4.72
N ARG A 157 -16.19 5.03 5.42
CA ARG A 157 -16.94 6.19 4.92
C ARG A 157 -16.04 7.40 4.65
N LYS A 158 -15.02 7.58 5.50
CA LYS A 158 -14.08 8.70 5.41
C LYS A 158 -13.34 8.77 4.06
N PHE A 159 -13.03 7.65 3.41
CA PHE A 159 -12.38 7.62 2.10
C PHE A 159 -13.20 8.32 1.01
N PHE A 160 -14.53 8.38 1.15
CA PHE A 160 -15.46 8.86 0.13
C PHE A 160 -16.08 10.21 0.46
N GLU A 161 -15.74 10.79 1.60
CA GLU A 161 -16.26 12.11 1.99
C GLU A 161 -15.85 13.18 0.98
N GLU A 162 -16.84 14.02 0.61
CA GLU A 162 -16.57 15.20 -0.20
C GLU A 162 -15.63 16.15 0.55
N THR A 163 -14.60 16.59 -0.12
CA THR A 163 -13.70 17.61 0.41
C THR A 163 -14.17 19.00 -0.03
N SER A 164 -13.79 20.03 0.71
CA SER A 164 -14.14 21.42 0.36
C SER A 164 -13.59 21.87 -1.00
N THR A 165 -12.57 21.19 -1.49
CA THR A 165 -11.96 21.46 -2.80
C THR A 165 -12.56 20.58 -3.90
N GLY A 166 -13.38 19.59 -3.57
CA GLY A 166 -13.84 18.54 -4.51
C GLY A 166 -12.79 17.51 -4.88
N TYR A 167 -11.58 17.62 -4.31
CA TYR A 167 -10.44 16.75 -4.61
C TYR A 167 -10.02 15.93 -3.39
N GLY A 168 -9.25 14.87 -3.62
CA GLY A 168 -8.63 14.09 -2.55
C GLY A 168 -9.48 12.93 -2.05
N LYS A 169 -10.70 12.74 -2.53
CA LYS A 169 -11.51 11.56 -2.21
C LYS A 169 -11.10 10.35 -3.07
N PHE A 170 -11.40 9.18 -2.55
CA PHE A 170 -11.22 7.91 -3.27
C PHE A 170 -12.54 7.42 -3.87
N ASN A 171 -12.45 6.44 -4.76
CA ASN A 171 -13.59 5.68 -5.25
C ASN A 171 -13.32 4.20 -4.97
N ASP A 172 -14.31 3.50 -4.42
CA ASP A 172 -14.23 2.05 -4.28
C ASP A 172 -14.50 1.40 -5.64
N LEU A 173 -13.57 0.56 -6.08
CA LEU A 173 -13.68 -0.16 -7.35
C LEU A 173 -14.50 -1.46 -7.22
N ILE A 174 -14.76 -1.92 -5.99
CA ILE A 174 -15.39 -3.21 -5.70
C ILE A 174 -16.71 -3.02 -4.95
N THR A 175 -17.44 -2.04 -5.16
CA THR A 175 -18.77 -1.70 -4.58
C THR A 175 -19.57 -2.88 -4.00
N VAL A 176 -19.06 -3.57 -2.99
CA VAL A 176 -19.76 -4.61 -2.23
C VAL A 176 -20.09 -4.04 -0.86
N GLU A 177 -21.37 -3.72 -0.64
CA GLU A 177 -21.84 -3.30 0.68
C GLU A 177 -21.90 -4.50 1.63
N GLY A 178 -21.59 -4.28 2.89
CA GLY A 178 -21.80 -5.28 3.94
C GLY A 178 -20.64 -5.43 4.93
N LYS A 179 -20.59 -6.60 5.52
CA LYS A 179 -19.52 -6.99 6.44
C LYS A 179 -18.47 -7.79 5.69
N TYR A 180 -17.22 -7.45 5.93
CA TYR A 180 -16.07 -8.20 5.46
C TYR A 180 -15.58 -9.12 6.60
N ASN A 181 -15.41 -10.40 6.32
CA ASN A 181 -14.88 -11.39 7.27
C ASN A 181 -13.43 -11.70 6.95
#